data_1aaefb09ba85971f4e9e51c5e15861e5
#
_entry.id   1aaefb09ba85971f4e9e51c5e15861e5
#
_cell.length_a   1.000
_cell.length_b   1.000
_cell.length_c   1.000
_cell.angle_alpha   90.00
_cell.angle_beta   90.00
_cell.angle_gamma   90.00
#
_symmetry.space_group_name_H-M   'P 1'
#
loop_
_entity.id
_entity.type
_entity.pdbx_description
1 polymer ?
#
loop_
_entity_poly.entity_id
_entity_poly.type
_entity_poly.pdbx_seq_one_letter_code
_entity_poly.pdbx_strand_id
1 'polypeptide(L)'
;MRHLLIATLSLCVAACAGKVDYIRPTAQVAPSSNVRLVERPRDAVWNSSVPELGKQFFVINNLDKPSGLMNISYTGDPERYIDCGKITSYVKNAQGERTYNFAGAKAQQSYEIMEPSAGLFFLDRRMNLEGRVNLIFEEVGPNTTRVTANTRYVATRTQTVRNVANNFPQTSTESISFNSGGSASFPANSKGQSAECVSTGALEREILSAIK
;
A
#
# COMPACT_ATOMS: atom_id res chain seq x y z
N MET A 1 13.31 73.03 -15.84
CA MET A 1 13.48 71.91 -14.93
C MET A 1 12.53 70.82 -15.40
N ARG A 2 13.07 69.75 -16.05
CA ARG A 2 12.27 68.60 -16.55
C ARG A 2 12.42 67.47 -15.52
N HIS A 3 11.37 67.17 -14.76
CA HIS A 3 11.34 66.03 -13.85
C HIS A 3 11.11 64.76 -14.67
N LEU A 4 12.10 63.90 -14.74
CA LEU A 4 12.06 62.57 -15.32
C LEU A 4 11.46 61.62 -14.27
N LEU A 5 10.19 61.22 -14.47
CA LEU A 5 9.54 60.18 -13.66
C LEU A 5 10.06 58.82 -14.15
N ILE A 6 10.92 58.19 -13.36
CA ILE A 6 11.34 56.80 -13.55
C ILE A 6 10.24 55.90 -12.95
N ALA A 7 9.40 55.32 -13.79
CA ALA A 7 8.47 54.28 -13.40
C ALA A 7 9.24 52.96 -13.23
N THR A 8 9.49 52.56 -12.00
CA THR A 8 10.03 51.24 -11.69
C THR A 8 8.96 50.17 -11.91
N LEU A 9 9.07 49.46 -13.04
CA LEU A 9 8.24 48.29 -13.36
C LEU A 9 8.70 47.13 -12.44
N SER A 10 7.96 46.89 -11.34
CA SER A 10 8.19 45.77 -10.46
C SER A 10 7.77 44.49 -11.17
N LEU A 11 8.69 43.73 -11.74
CA LEU A 11 8.45 42.39 -12.25
C LEU A 11 8.13 41.46 -11.06
N CYS A 12 6.87 41.15 -10.85
CA CYS A 12 6.47 40.04 -9.98
C CYS A 12 6.93 38.72 -10.62
N VAL A 13 8.10 38.23 -10.22
CA VAL A 13 8.55 36.89 -10.56
C VAL A 13 7.63 35.92 -9.82
N ALA A 14 6.71 35.29 -10.53
CA ALA A 14 5.91 34.21 -9.98
C ALA A 14 6.85 33.03 -9.65
N ALA A 15 7.27 32.97 -8.38
CA ALA A 15 8.16 31.90 -7.91
C ALA A 15 7.42 30.56 -7.97
N CYS A 16 7.93 29.64 -8.78
CA CYS A 16 7.51 28.25 -8.73
C CYS A 16 7.92 27.65 -7.39
N ALA A 17 6.98 27.00 -6.69
CA ALA A 17 7.23 26.35 -5.40
C ALA A 17 6.62 24.96 -5.37
N GLY A 18 7.27 24.06 -4.63
CA GLY A 18 6.77 22.72 -4.41
C GLY A 18 7.23 22.14 -3.08
N LYS A 19 6.39 21.29 -2.52
CA LYS A 19 6.68 20.55 -1.28
C LYS A 19 6.07 19.17 -1.37
N VAL A 20 6.82 18.16 -0.98
CA VAL A 20 6.31 16.80 -0.81
C VAL A 20 6.53 16.40 0.64
N ASP A 21 5.43 16.08 1.33
CA ASP A 21 5.43 15.57 2.70
C ASP A 21 5.03 14.11 2.70
N TYR A 22 5.70 13.31 3.54
CA TYR A 22 5.37 11.93 3.79
C TYR A 22 5.14 11.72 5.29
N ILE A 23 3.96 11.19 5.62
CA ILE A 23 3.61 10.77 6.98
C ILE A 23 3.69 9.24 7.01
N ARG A 24 4.50 8.72 7.92
CA ARG A 24 4.67 7.26 8.08
C ARG A 24 3.36 6.57 8.45
N PRO A 25 3.23 5.25 8.15
CA PRO A 25 2.06 4.48 8.54
C PRO A 25 1.89 4.47 10.06
N THR A 26 0.64 4.44 10.49
CA THR A 26 0.26 4.39 11.90
C THR A 26 -0.39 3.05 12.27
N ALA A 27 -0.65 2.20 11.28
CA ALA A 27 -1.28 0.92 11.51
C ALA A 27 -0.45 0.05 12.48
N GLN A 28 -1.10 -0.38 13.55
CA GLN A 28 -0.56 -1.36 14.49
C GLN A 28 -1.46 -2.60 14.47
N VAL A 29 -0.86 -3.75 14.18
CA VAL A 29 -1.58 -5.02 14.15
C VAL A 29 -1.56 -5.62 15.55
N ALA A 30 -2.74 -5.92 16.10
CA ALA A 30 -2.81 -6.63 17.37
C ALA A 30 -2.17 -8.04 17.24
N PRO A 31 -1.38 -8.48 18.21
CA PRO A 31 -0.64 -9.76 18.13
C PRO A 31 -1.49 -11.00 17.83
N SER A 32 -2.78 -10.98 18.19
CA SER A 32 -3.74 -12.09 17.99
C SER A 32 -4.66 -11.91 16.78
N SER A 33 -4.44 -10.90 15.94
CA SER A 33 -5.34 -10.59 14.83
C SER A 33 -5.36 -11.66 13.72
N ASN A 34 -4.39 -12.56 13.72
CA ASN A 34 -4.22 -13.64 12.75
C ASN A 34 -4.63 -15.03 13.30
N VAL A 35 -5.33 -15.09 14.45
CA VAL A 35 -5.76 -16.35 15.07
C VAL A 35 -7.26 -16.32 15.36
N ARG A 36 -7.93 -17.45 15.14
CA ARG A 36 -9.32 -17.69 15.54
C ARG A 36 -9.45 -19.04 16.22
N LEU A 37 -10.18 -19.09 17.33
CA LEU A 37 -10.65 -20.31 17.97
C LEU A 37 -12.09 -20.60 17.52
N VAL A 38 -12.34 -21.83 17.13
CA VAL A 38 -13.66 -22.33 16.71
C VAL A 38 -14.02 -23.52 17.59
N GLU A 39 -15.16 -23.48 18.28
CA GLU A 39 -15.64 -24.53 19.17
C GLU A 39 -16.28 -25.68 18.37
N ARG A 40 -15.49 -26.32 17.52
CA ARG A 40 -15.86 -27.45 16.67
C ARG A 40 -14.64 -28.33 16.40
N PRO A 41 -14.83 -29.64 16.13
CA PRO A 41 -13.73 -30.53 15.72
C PRO A 41 -13.07 -30.03 14.41
N ARG A 42 -11.77 -30.24 14.31
CA ARG A 42 -10.96 -29.79 13.16
C ARG A 42 -11.53 -30.18 11.80
N ASP A 43 -11.98 -31.41 11.66
CA ASP A 43 -12.54 -31.91 10.39
C ASP A 43 -13.84 -31.20 10.00
N ALA A 44 -14.67 -30.84 10.98
CA ALA A 44 -15.90 -30.11 10.73
C ALA A 44 -15.61 -28.66 10.30
N VAL A 45 -14.65 -28.00 10.99
CA VAL A 45 -14.18 -26.64 10.62
C VAL A 45 -13.57 -26.66 9.22
N TRP A 46 -12.68 -27.61 8.93
CA TRP A 46 -12.06 -27.75 7.60
C TRP A 46 -13.11 -27.88 6.50
N ASN A 47 -14.03 -28.84 6.65
CA ASN A 47 -15.04 -29.14 5.63
C ASN A 47 -15.99 -27.95 5.36
N SER A 48 -16.26 -27.12 6.39
CA SER A 48 -17.06 -25.90 6.22
C SER A 48 -16.27 -24.74 5.64
N SER A 49 -14.96 -24.66 5.90
CA SER A 49 -14.11 -23.54 5.49
C SER A 49 -13.78 -23.55 3.99
N VAL A 50 -13.51 -24.73 3.41
CA VAL A 50 -13.14 -24.85 1.98
C VAL A 50 -14.19 -24.23 1.05
N PRO A 51 -15.49 -24.57 1.12
CA PRO A 51 -16.49 -23.97 0.24
C PRO A 51 -16.74 -22.49 0.54
N GLU A 52 -16.62 -22.04 1.80
CA GLU A 52 -16.81 -20.63 2.15
C GLU A 52 -15.68 -19.76 1.60
N LEU A 53 -14.42 -20.20 1.73
CA LEU A 53 -13.27 -19.50 1.16
C LEU A 53 -13.30 -19.53 -0.38
N GLY A 54 -13.75 -20.62 -0.99
CA GLY A 54 -13.90 -20.73 -2.43
C GLY A 54 -14.96 -19.79 -3.05
N LYS A 55 -15.86 -19.24 -2.23
CA LYS A 55 -16.84 -18.20 -2.65
C LYS A 55 -16.29 -16.79 -2.59
N GLN A 56 -15.13 -16.60 -1.94
CA GLN A 56 -14.49 -15.30 -1.76
C GLN A 56 -13.57 -14.97 -2.95
N PHE A 57 -12.93 -13.81 -2.89
CA PHE A 57 -11.95 -13.36 -3.91
C PHE A 57 -10.59 -14.06 -3.81
N PHE A 58 -10.46 -15.06 -2.95
CA PHE A 58 -9.22 -15.78 -2.72
C PHE A 58 -9.08 -16.95 -3.67
N VAL A 59 -7.86 -17.17 -4.15
CA VAL A 59 -7.53 -18.37 -4.93
C VAL A 59 -7.00 -19.44 -3.98
N ILE A 60 -7.66 -20.59 -3.93
CA ILE A 60 -7.16 -21.74 -3.18
C ILE A 60 -6.08 -22.42 -4.03
N ASN A 61 -4.83 -22.37 -3.56
CA ASN A 61 -3.68 -22.91 -4.28
C ASN A 61 -3.37 -24.36 -3.89
N ASN A 62 -3.55 -24.70 -2.61
CA ASN A 62 -3.28 -26.05 -2.11
C ASN A 62 -4.16 -26.37 -0.90
N LEU A 63 -4.54 -27.64 -0.80
CA LEU A 63 -5.31 -28.23 0.29
C LEU A 63 -4.62 -29.50 0.77
N ASP A 64 -4.15 -29.49 2.01
CA ASP A 64 -3.57 -30.65 2.69
C ASP A 64 -4.30 -30.89 4.02
N LYS A 65 -5.41 -31.61 3.95
CA LYS A 65 -6.26 -31.88 5.11
C LYS A 65 -5.56 -32.70 6.20
N PRO A 66 -4.78 -33.77 5.89
CA PRO A 66 -4.04 -34.50 6.90
C PRO A 66 -3.13 -33.60 7.74
N SER A 67 -2.38 -32.70 7.12
CA SER A 67 -1.49 -31.75 7.80
C SER A 67 -2.24 -30.55 8.39
N GLY A 68 -3.52 -30.34 8.04
CA GLY A 68 -4.28 -29.16 8.43
C GLY A 68 -3.81 -27.88 7.76
N LEU A 69 -3.18 -27.98 6.58
CA LEU A 69 -2.61 -26.84 5.85
C LEU A 69 -3.42 -26.48 4.63
N MET A 70 -3.79 -25.21 4.49
CA MET A 70 -4.42 -24.65 3.31
C MET A 70 -3.66 -23.40 2.86
N ASN A 71 -3.32 -23.34 1.58
CA ASN A 71 -2.68 -22.19 0.99
C ASN A 71 -3.66 -21.46 0.09
N ILE A 72 -3.85 -20.18 0.34
CA ILE A 72 -4.67 -19.29 -0.46
C ILE A 72 -3.89 -18.05 -0.86
N SER A 73 -4.29 -17.40 -1.94
CA SER A 73 -3.70 -16.15 -2.38
C SER A 73 -4.74 -15.10 -2.72
N TYR A 74 -4.31 -13.85 -2.58
CA TYR A 74 -5.00 -12.64 -2.98
C TYR A 74 -4.10 -11.83 -3.89
N THR A 75 -4.67 -11.21 -4.93
CA THR A 75 -3.98 -10.24 -5.78
C THR A 75 -4.93 -9.10 -6.09
N GLY A 76 -4.51 -7.85 -5.89
CA GLY A 76 -5.34 -6.69 -6.20
C GLY A 76 -4.94 -5.42 -5.45
N ASP A 77 -5.97 -4.64 -5.08
CA ASP A 77 -5.84 -3.34 -4.42
C ASP A 77 -5.20 -3.47 -3.03
N PRO A 78 -4.06 -2.80 -2.78
CA PRO A 78 -3.37 -2.87 -1.50
C PRO A 78 -4.00 -2.04 -0.39
N GLU A 79 -4.77 -0.99 -0.72
CA GLU A 79 -5.16 0.08 0.23
C GLU A 79 -5.90 -0.46 1.47
N ARG A 80 -6.62 -1.59 1.33
CA ARG A 80 -7.35 -2.22 2.42
C ARG A 80 -6.48 -3.02 3.38
N TYR A 81 -5.40 -3.61 2.88
CA TYR A 81 -4.64 -4.65 3.58
C TYR A 81 -3.28 -4.20 4.07
N ILE A 82 -2.74 -3.12 3.49
CA ILE A 82 -1.49 -2.51 3.93
C ILE A 82 -1.63 -1.00 4.09
N ASP A 83 -0.90 -0.44 5.05
CA ASP A 83 -0.75 1.00 5.24
C ASP A 83 0.67 1.40 4.83
N CYS A 84 0.80 2.24 3.82
CA CYS A 84 2.08 2.80 3.38
C CYS A 84 2.19 4.30 3.72
N GLY A 85 1.46 4.76 4.75
CA GLY A 85 1.44 6.15 5.17
C GLY A 85 0.63 7.06 4.23
N LYS A 86 0.85 8.35 4.35
CA LYS A 86 0.19 9.38 3.52
C LYS A 86 1.20 10.24 2.80
N ILE A 87 0.89 10.59 1.57
CA ILE A 87 1.69 11.47 0.71
C ILE A 87 0.88 12.72 0.44
N THR A 88 1.50 13.89 0.68
CA THR A 88 0.95 15.18 0.29
C THR A 88 1.94 15.86 -0.65
N SER A 89 1.51 16.24 -1.83
CA SER A 89 2.30 17.04 -2.77
C SER A 89 1.61 18.36 -3.03
N TYR A 90 2.31 19.46 -2.76
CA TYR A 90 1.90 20.83 -3.07
C TYR A 90 2.74 21.36 -4.22
N VAL A 91 2.09 21.98 -5.19
CA VAL A 91 2.71 22.61 -6.36
C VAL A 91 2.09 23.98 -6.60
N LYS A 92 2.96 24.99 -6.78
CA LYS A 92 2.59 26.33 -7.20
C LYS A 92 3.40 26.74 -8.43
N ASN A 93 2.72 27.19 -9.48
CA ASN A 93 3.33 27.73 -10.70
C ASN A 93 2.44 28.81 -11.31
N ALA A 94 2.76 29.29 -12.50
CA ALA A 94 1.97 30.30 -13.21
C ALA A 94 0.54 29.88 -13.53
N GLN A 95 0.23 28.55 -13.55
CA GLN A 95 -1.11 28.00 -13.79
C GLN A 95 -1.94 27.89 -12.48
N GLY A 96 -1.36 28.24 -11.33
CA GLY A 96 -2.04 28.20 -10.03
C GLY A 96 -1.41 27.24 -9.02
N GLU A 97 -2.19 26.97 -7.98
CA GLU A 97 -1.80 26.09 -6.87
C GLU A 97 -2.59 24.79 -6.90
N ARG A 98 -1.93 23.67 -6.63
CA ARG A 98 -2.54 22.34 -6.58
C ARG A 98 -1.98 21.55 -5.40
N THR A 99 -2.86 20.85 -4.70
CA THR A 99 -2.48 19.95 -3.60
C THR A 99 -3.06 18.57 -3.83
N TYR A 100 -2.21 17.57 -3.80
CA TYR A 100 -2.54 16.15 -3.87
C TYR A 100 -2.36 15.54 -2.49
N ASN A 101 -3.36 14.84 -1.99
CA ASN A 101 -3.30 14.15 -0.70
C ASN A 101 -3.90 12.74 -0.86
N PHE A 102 -3.09 11.72 -0.62
CA PHE A 102 -3.52 10.34 -0.86
C PHE A 102 -2.78 9.33 0.03
N ALA A 103 -3.40 8.16 0.22
CA ALA A 103 -2.79 7.04 0.91
C ALA A 103 -1.58 6.50 0.14
N GLY A 104 -0.48 6.23 0.83
CA GLY A 104 0.70 5.63 0.22
C GLY A 104 0.46 4.25 -0.39
N ALA A 105 -0.57 3.53 0.04
CA ALA A 105 -0.99 2.24 -0.51
C ALA A 105 -2.02 2.34 -1.66
N LYS A 106 -2.46 3.54 -2.06
CA LYS A 106 -3.49 3.71 -3.09
C LYS A 106 -3.13 3.00 -4.39
N ALA A 107 -4.05 2.22 -4.94
CA ALA A 107 -3.81 1.38 -6.12
C ALA A 107 -3.37 2.17 -7.35
N GLN A 108 -3.93 3.37 -7.55
CA GLN A 108 -3.52 4.27 -8.63
C GLN A 108 -3.65 5.73 -8.22
N GLN A 109 -2.62 6.53 -8.52
CA GLN A 109 -2.62 7.97 -8.27
C GLN A 109 -1.71 8.69 -9.26
N SER A 110 -2.27 9.69 -9.95
CA SER A 110 -1.51 10.69 -10.68
C SER A 110 -1.38 11.96 -9.84
N TYR A 111 -0.20 12.55 -9.82
CA TYR A 111 0.09 13.76 -9.06
C TYR A 111 1.29 14.51 -9.65
N GLU A 112 1.54 15.69 -9.16
CA GLU A 112 2.63 16.55 -9.62
C GLU A 112 3.63 16.80 -8.49
N ILE A 113 4.88 17.00 -8.86
CA ILE A 113 5.95 17.45 -7.98
C ILE A 113 6.66 18.62 -8.65
N MET A 114 6.94 19.68 -7.89
CA MET A 114 7.80 20.80 -8.31
C MET A 114 9.15 20.68 -7.62
N GLU A 115 10.22 20.53 -8.41
CA GLU A 115 11.60 20.57 -7.92
C GLU A 115 12.23 21.91 -8.28
N PRO A 116 12.85 22.63 -7.31
CA PRO A 116 13.34 23.98 -7.54
C PRO A 116 14.34 24.12 -8.70
N SER A 117 15.19 23.11 -8.90
CA SER A 117 16.24 23.11 -9.93
C SER A 117 15.86 22.41 -11.23
N ALA A 118 14.80 21.57 -11.24
CA ALA A 118 14.46 20.69 -12.35
C ALA A 118 13.04 20.91 -12.89
N GLY A 119 12.25 21.77 -12.26
CA GLY A 119 10.92 22.16 -12.71
C GLY A 119 9.81 21.19 -12.32
N LEU A 120 8.76 21.13 -13.13
CA LEU A 120 7.56 20.38 -12.88
C LEU A 120 7.67 18.95 -13.43
N PHE A 121 7.28 17.99 -12.59
CA PHE A 121 7.16 16.57 -12.95
C PHE A 121 5.73 16.11 -12.79
N PHE A 122 5.25 15.31 -13.73
CA PHE A 122 4.04 14.50 -13.64
C PHE A 122 4.43 13.08 -13.24
N LEU A 123 3.72 12.55 -12.27
CA LEU A 123 3.92 11.20 -11.76
C LEU A 123 2.63 10.40 -11.86
N ASP A 124 2.73 9.24 -12.50
CA ASP A 124 1.69 8.21 -12.51
C ASP A 124 2.18 7.02 -11.70
N ARG A 125 1.53 6.78 -10.57
CA ARG A 125 1.90 5.75 -9.62
C ARG A 125 0.82 4.68 -9.57
N ARG A 126 1.26 3.42 -9.62
CA ARG A 126 0.40 2.25 -9.43
C ARG A 126 0.97 1.37 -8.32
N MET A 127 0.09 0.81 -7.53
CA MET A 127 0.42 -0.15 -6.48
C MET A 127 -0.41 -1.41 -6.68
N ASN A 128 0.23 -2.55 -6.52
CA ASN A 128 -0.43 -3.85 -6.50
C ASN A 128 0.03 -4.63 -5.28
N LEU A 129 -0.85 -5.47 -4.74
CA LEU A 129 -0.58 -6.34 -3.62
C LEU A 129 -0.81 -7.80 -4.00
N GLU A 130 0.17 -8.65 -3.68
CA GLU A 130 0.01 -10.10 -3.61
C GLU A 130 0.12 -10.52 -2.15
N GLY A 131 -0.90 -11.22 -1.64
CA GLY A 131 -0.92 -11.85 -0.34
C GLY A 131 -0.94 -13.36 -0.49
N ARG A 132 0.08 -14.07 0.03
CA ARG A 132 0.13 -15.53 0.12
C ARG A 132 -0.13 -15.93 1.55
N VAL A 133 -1.23 -16.63 1.79
CA VAL A 133 -1.71 -16.95 3.13
C VAL A 133 -1.63 -18.44 3.37
N ASN A 134 -0.95 -18.82 4.45
CA ASN A 134 -0.95 -20.16 5.00
C ASN A 134 -1.95 -20.21 6.15
N LEU A 135 -3.03 -20.97 5.98
CA LEU A 135 -3.97 -21.30 7.04
C LEU A 135 -3.55 -22.60 7.68
N ILE A 136 -3.46 -22.61 9.01
CA ILE A 136 -3.09 -23.78 9.80
C ILE A 136 -4.27 -24.10 10.71
N PHE A 137 -4.82 -25.30 10.55
CA PHE A 137 -5.93 -25.83 11.35
C PHE A 137 -5.39 -26.83 12.37
N GLU A 138 -5.33 -26.43 13.63
CA GLU A 138 -4.81 -27.23 14.73
C GLU A 138 -5.94 -27.64 15.66
N GLU A 139 -6.00 -28.92 16.00
CA GLU A 139 -6.86 -29.42 17.06
C GLU A 139 -6.20 -29.07 18.42
N VAL A 140 -6.88 -28.22 19.20
CA VAL A 140 -6.41 -27.81 20.53
C VAL A 140 -7.27 -28.38 21.67
N GLY A 141 -8.29 -29.14 21.30
CA GLY A 141 -9.18 -29.87 22.20
C GLY A 141 -10.18 -30.70 21.38
N PRO A 142 -10.92 -31.67 22.00
CA PRO A 142 -11.81 -32.59 21.28
C PRO A 142 -12.85 -31.90 20.41
N ASN A 143 -13.27 -30.69 20.77
CA ASN A 143 -14.24 -29.86 20.07
C ASN A 143 -13.74 -28.42 19.88
N THR A 144 -12.42 -28.23 19.79
CA THR A 144 -11.86 -26.87 19.63
C THR A 144 -10.75 -26.91 18.62
N THR A 145 -10.89 -26.09 17.60
CA THR A 145 -9.91 -25.88 16.53
C THR A 145 -9.33 -24.46 16.62
N ARG A 146 -8.02 -24.36 16.61
CA ARG A 146 -7.30 -23.09 16.38
C ARG A 146 -7.03 -22.98 14.90
N VAL A 147 -7.42 -21.86 14.31
CA VAL A 147 -7.06 -21.53 12.93
C VAL A 147 -6.16 -20.30 12.93
N THR A 148 -4.96 -20.46 12.37
CA THR A 148 -3.97 -19.38 12.25
C THR A 148 -3.79 -19.01 10.79
N ALA A 149 -3.85 -17.72 10.47
CA ALA A 149 -3.62 -17.17 9.13
C ALA A 149 -2.28 -16.42 9.12
N ASN A 150 -1.28 -16.96 8.45
CA ASN A 150 0.03 -16.33 8.28
C ASN A 150 0.17 -15.85 6.85
N THR A 151 0.29 -14.53 6.65
CA THR A 151 0.39 -13.93 5.32
C THR A 151 1.80 -13.46 5.04
N ARG A 152 2.28 -13.76 3.82
CA ARG A 152 3.40 -13.05 3.21
C ARG A 152 2.84 -12.07 2.19
N TYR A 153 3.10 -10.80 2.42
CA TYR A 153 2.75 -9.69 1.53
C TYR A 153 3.88 -9.39 0.57
N VAL A 154 3.55 -9.16 -0.69
CA VAL A 154 4.45 -8.60 -1.70
C VAL A 154 3.74 -7.38 -2.28
N ALA A 155 4.25 -6.18 -1.98
CA ALA A 155 3.74 -4.93 -2.52
C ALA A 155 4.65 -4.47 -3.66
N THR A 156 4.07 -4.27 -4.84
CA THR A 156 4.78 -3.80 -6.03
C THR A 156 4.32 -2.39 -6.37
N ARG A 157 5.28 -1.48 -6.50
CA ARG A 157 5.09 -0.09 -6.92
C ARG A 157 5.64 0.10 -8.31
N THR A 158 4.82 0.52 -9.27
CA THR A 158 5.26 1.00 -10.58
C THR A 158 5.01 2.51 -10.63
N GLN A 159 6.04 3.27 -10.99
CA GLN A 159 5.97 4.72 -11.07
C GLN A 159 6.54 5.20 -12.38
N THR A 160 5.74 5.95 -13.13
CA THR A 160 6.16 6.64 -14.35
C THR A 160 6.31 8.13 -14.04
N VAL A 161 7.48 8.67 -14.28
CA VAL A 161 7.83 10.07 -14.05
C VAL A 161 8.12 10.74 -15.38
N ARG A 162 7.53 11.90 -15.61
CA ARG A 162 7.72 12.70 -16.81
C ARG A 162 8.01 14.15 -16.43
N ASN A 163 9.16 14.67 -16.85
CA ASN A 163 9.48 16.09 -16.72
C ASN A 163 8.81 16.87 -17.83
N VAL A 164 8.22 18.03 -17.52
CA VAL A 164 7.55 18.91 -18.49
C VAL A 164 8.51 19.45 -19.53
N ALA A 165 9.77 19.70 -19.15
CA ALA A 165 10.74 20.31 -20.06
C ALA A 165 11.21 19.38 -21.18
N ASN A 166 11.39 18.08 -20.92
CA ASN A 166 11.90 17.10 -21.89
C ASN A 166 10.89 16.06 -22.34
N ASN A 167 9.76 15.94 -21.63
CA ASN A 167 8.63 15.07 -21.94
C ASN A 167 8.95 13.57 -22.16
N PHE A 168 10.12 13.10 -21.76
CA PHE A 168 10.49 11.67 -21.82
C PHE A 168 10.05 10.95 -20.53
N PRO A 169 9.10 9.99 -20.61
CA PRO A 169 8.70 9.22 -19.44
C PRO A 169 9.78 8.23 -19.03
N GLN A 170 10.03 8.14 -17.72
CA GLN A 170 10.86 7.10 -17.11
C GLN A 170 9.99 6.27 -16.20
N THR A 171 9.99 4.95 -16.37
CA THR A 171 9.21 4.03 -15.56
C THR A 171 10.15 3.16 -14.72
N SER A 172 9.85 3.09 -13.42
CA SER A 172 10.50 2.18 -12.49
C SER A 172 9.47 1.26 -11.84
N THR A 173 9.89 0.04 -11.53
CA THR A 173 9.08 -0.93 -10.78
C THR A 173 9.92 -1.49 -9.64
N GLU A 174 9.38 -1.45 -8.44
CA GLU A 174 10.03 -1.89 -7.21
C GLU A 174 9.06 -2.76 -6.41
N SER A 175 9.59 -3.76 -5.73
CA SER A 175 8.81 -4.66 -4.88
C SER A 175 9.44 -4.79 -3.51
N ILE A 176 8.58 -4.84 -2.50
CA ILE A 176 8.96 -5.11 -1.10
C ILE A 176 8.15 -6.29 -0.59
N SER A 177 8.68 -7.02 0.39
CA SER A 177 7.95 -8.12 1.01
C SER A 177 8.11 -8.11 2.52
N PHE A 178 7.03 -8.46 3.23
CA PHE A 178 6.97 -8.58 4.69
C PHE A 178 5.89 -9.58 5.08
N ASN A 179 5.91 -10.04 6.33
CA ASN A 179 4.94 -11.00 6.85
C ASN A 179 3.87 -10.30 7.69
N SER A 180 2.82 -11.04 8.07
CA SER A 180 1.81 -10.62 9.04
C SER A 180 2.45 -9.94 10.24
N GLY A 181 1.95 -8.76 10.64
CA GLY A 181 2.49 -7.95 11.73
C GLY A 181 3.84 -7.27 11.46
N GLY A 182 4.43 -7.47 10.29
CA GLY A 182 5.70 -6.88 9.89
C GLY A 182 5.57 -5.64 9.02
N SER A 183 6.73 -5.09 8.64
CA SER A 183 6.87 -3.96 7.73
C SER A 183 8.04 -4.12 6.79
N ALA A 184 8.04 -3.36 5.70
CA ALA A 184 9.17 -3.17 4.80
C ALA A 184 9.11 -1.79 4.15
N SER A 185 10.26 -1.29 3.70
CA SER A 185 10.37 0.02 3.05
C SER A 185 10.79 -0.13 1.61
N PHE A 186 10.15 0.64 0.73
CA PHE A 186 10.64 0.85 -0.64
C PHE A 186 12.01 1.54 -0.61
N PRO A 187 12.85 1.34 -1.63
CA PRO A 187 14.11 2.07 -1.75
C PRO A 187 13.93 3.58 -1.55
N ALA A 188 14.91 4.20 -0.91
CA ALA A 188 14.89 5.63 -0.69
C ALA A 188 14.98 6.39 -2.03
N ASN A 189 14.25 7.51 -2.12
CA ASN A 189 14.39 8.44 -3.23
C ASN A 189 15.73 9.20 -3.17
N SER A 190 16.00 10.07 -4.13
CA SER A 190 17.23 10.90 -4.19
C SER A 190 17.43 11.82 -2.98
N LYS A 191 16.38 12.04 -2.17
CA LYS A 191 16.42 12.83 -0.92
C LYS A 191 16.59 11.95 0.33
N GLY A 192 16.83 10.65 0.18
CA GLY A 192 17.00 9.72 1.29
C GLY A 192 15.69 9.34 1.99
N GLN A 193 14.53 9.67 1.43
CA GLN A 193 13.22 9.33 1.98
C GLN A 193 12.73 8.00 1.42
N SER A 194 12.36 7.08 2.28
CA SER A 194 11.74 5.79 1.94
C SER A 194 10.30 5.74 2.41
N ALA A 195 9.43 5.12 1.62
CA ALA A 195 8.06 4.85 2.00
C ALA A 195 7.99 3.47 2.66
N GLU A 196 7.64 3.44 3.95
CA GLU A 196 7.43 2.22 4.72
C GLU A 196 5.99 1.74 4.53
N CYS A 197 5.80 0.42 4.39
CA CYS A 197 4.50 -0.23 4.38
C CYS A 197 4.42 -1.24 5.52
N VAL A 198 3.28 -1.28 6.19
CA VAL A 198 2.97 -2.22 7.27
C VAL A 198 1.69 -2.97 6.96
N SER A 199 1.55 -4.21 7.43
CA SER A 199 0.28 -4.93 7.34
C SER A 199 -0.77 -4.30 8.26
N THR A 200 -2.04 -4.24 7.82
CA THR A 200 -3.16 -3.81 8.68
C THR A 200 -3.80 -4.99 9.43
N GLY A 201 -3.44 -6.23 9.09
CA GLY A 201 -4.09 -7.45 9.59
C GLY A 201 -5.51 -7.65 9.05
N ALA A 202 -5.96 -6.81 8.13
CA ALA A 202 -7.33 -6.88 7.61
C ALA A 202 -7.54 -8.12 6.72
N LEU A 203 -6.50 -8.54 5.98
CA LEU A 203 -6.57 -9.74 5.13
C LEU A 203 -6.78 -11.00 5.98
N GLU A 204 -5.98 -11.16 7.03
CA GLU A 204 -6.08 -12.28 7.96
C GLU A 204 -7.45 -12.30 8.66
N ARG A 205 -7.93 -11.15 9.15
CA ARG A 205 -9.26 -11.05 9.79
C ARG A 205 -10.39 -11.38 8.82
N GLU A 206 -10.32 -10.93 7.58
CA GLU A 206 -11.34 -11.22 6.57
C GLU A 206 -11.40 -12.72 6.27
N ILE A 207 -10.25 -13.35 6.04
CA ILE A 207 -10.15 -14.79 5.83
C ILE A 207 -10.68 -15.56 7.03
N LEU A 208 -10.22 -15.22 8.24
CA LEU A 208 -10.64 -15.89 9.46
C LEU A 208 -12.14 -15.68 9.75
N SER A 209 -12.74 -14.58 9.32
CA SER A 209 -14.17 -14.33 9.47
C SER A 209 -15.04 -15.33 8.68
N ALA A 210 -14.52 -15.84 7.56
CA ALA A 210 -15.18 -16.86 6.75
C ALA A 210 -15.10 -18.28 7.33
N ILE A 211 -14.21 -18.50 8.30
CA ILE A 211 -14.06 -19.79 9.00
C ILE A 211 -15.17 -19.92 10.05
N LYS A 212 -15.94 -21.02 10.01
CA LYS A 212 -17.10 -21.26 10.90
C LYS A 212 -16.99 -22.61 11.63
#